data_15256e99a3e94ed20fdfeb6db7874567
#
_entry.id   15256e99a3e94ed20fdfeb6db7874567
#
_cell.length_a   1.000
_cell.length_b   1.000
_cell.length_c   1.000
_cell.angle_alpha   90.00
_cell.angle_beta   90.00
_cell.angle_gamma   90.00
#
_symmetry.space_group_name_H-M   'P 1'
#
loop_
_entity.id
_entity.type
_entity.pdbx_description
1 polymer ?
#
loop_
_entity_poly.entity_id
_entity_poly.type
_entity_poly.pdbx_seq_one_letter_code
_entity_poly.pdbx_strand_id
1 'polypeptide(L)'
;NCIISADRWISNKGFSDYGVIKFLANFTFQKLLKIFFNYKILDFTFAYRIYPKKALKNYRIKELRHGFALETLLAPMKKGFSVITLPAKWKKRVEGNSSITIESYISYLRVFFRFL
;
A
#
# COMPACT_ATOMS: atom_id res chain seq x y z
N ASN A 1 -7.40 -17.90 3.82
CA ASN A 1 -7.73 -16.48 4.06
C ASN A 1 -6.47 -15.61 4.13
N CYS A 2 -5.61 -15.70 3.10
CA CYS A 2 -4.34 -15.00 3.05
C CYS A 2 -4.22 -14.15 1.79
N ILE A 3 -3.76 -12.90 1.93
CA ILE A 3 -3.40 -12.00 0.86
C ILE A 3 -1.89 -12.14 0.64
N ILE A 4 -1.45 -12.20 -0.62
CA ILE A 4 -0.04 -12.16 -0.97
C ILE A 4 0.26 -10.75 -1.48
N SER A 5 1.18 -10.05 -0.84
CA SER A 5 1.53 -8.66 -1.16
C SER A 5 3.02 -8.54 -1.49
N ALA A 6 3.33 -7.90 -2.60
CA ALA A 6 4.70 -7.50 -2.87
C ALA A 6 5.13 -6.38 -1.91
N ASP A 7 6.38 -6.42 -1.47
CA ASP A 7 6.91 -5.49 -0.48
C ASP A 7 8.30 -5.00 -0.91
N ARG A 8 8.42 -3.70 -1.13
CA ARG A 8 9.65 -3.05 -1.57
C ARG A 8 10.65 -2.85 -0.43
N TRP A 9 10.17 -2.84 0.82
CA TRP A 9 10.99 -2.61 2.01
C TRP A 9 11.79 -3.85 2.45
N ILE A 10 11.43 -5.04 1.95
CA ILE A 10 12.16 -6.28 2.22
C ILE A 10 13.39 -6.40 1.33
N SER A 11 13.32 -5.89 0.09
CA SER A 11 14.40 -5.99 -0.88
C SER A 11 15.47 -4.90 -0.66
N ASN A 12 16.76 -5.26 -0.74
CA ASN A 12 17.88 -4.31 -0.64
C ASN A 12 17.87 -3.23 -1.73
N LYS A 13 17.25 -3.50 -2.88
CA LYS A 13 17.16 -2.59 -4.03
C LYS A 13 15.71 -2.27 -4.40
N GLY A 14 14.79 -2.37 -3.45
CA GLY A 14 13.37 -2.17 -3.67
C GLY A 14 12.99 -0.78 -4.15
N PHE A 15 13.80 0.23 -3.84
CA PHE A 15 13.57 1.64 -4.17
C PHE A 15 14.65 2.24 -5.07
N SER A 16 15.32 1.44 -5.89
CA SER A 16 16.26 1.96 -6.91
C SER A 16 15.56 3.00 -7.78
N ASP A 17 16.19 4.16 -7.97
CA ASP A 17 15.68 5.28 -8.80
C ASP A 17 14.36 5.91 -8.30
N TYR A 18 14.01 5.74 -7.03
CA TYR A 18 12.71 6.18 -6.50
C TYR A 18 12.63 7.67 -6.15
N GLY A 19 13.72 8.37 -6.04
CA GLY A 19 13.76 9.77 -5.61
C GLY A 19 13.65 9.93 -4.08
N VAL A 20 14.48 10.83 -3.54
CA VAL A 20 14.66 11.01 -2.09
C VAL A 20 13.38 11.49 -1.38
N ILE A 21 12.70 12.49 -1.97
CA ILE A 21 11.50 13.09 -1.34
C ILE A 21 10.36 12.06 -1.28
N LYS A 22 10.11 11.34 -2.37
CA LYS A 22 9.10 10.27 -2.41
C LYS A 22 9.44 9.14 -1.44
N PHE A 23 10.72 8.79 -1.34
CA PHE A 23 11.19 7.76 -0.41
C PHE A 23 10.91 8.17 1.04
N LEU A 24 11.28 9.38 1.44
CA LEU A 24 11.05 9.88 2.80
C LEU A 24 9.56 10.00 3.14
N ALA A 25 8.75 10.49 2.21
CA ALA A 25 7.30 10.59 2.39
C ALA A 25 6.68 9.19 2.56
N ASN A 26 7.07 8.24 1.73
CA ASN A 26 6.61 6.85 1.84
C ASN A 26 7.07 6.21 3.16
N PHE A 27 8.34 6.37 3.53
CA PHE A 27 8.89 5.86 4.78
C PHE A 27 8.11 6.37 5.99
N THR A 28 7.89 7.67 6.07
CA THR A 28 7.13 8.29 7.17
C THR A 28 5.71 7.74 7.24
N PHE A 29 5.03 7.66 6.10
CA PHE A 29 3.66 7.15 6.03
C PHE A 29 3.57 5.67 6.43
N GLN A 30 4.50 4.82 5.98
CA GLN A 30 4.57 3.41 6.39
C GLN A 30 4.77 3.27 7.91
N LYS A 31 5.61 4.12 8.51
CA LYS A 31 5.79 4.13 9.97
C LYS A 31 4.51 4.51 10.71
N LEU A 32 3.80 5.53 10.25
CA LEU A 32 2.51 5.91 10.83
C LEU A 32 1.50 4.76 10.74
N LEU A 33 1.35 4.14 9.57
CA LEU A 33 0.44 3.01 9.39
C LEU A 33 0.78 1.85 10.33
N LYS A 34 2.06 1.54 10.47
CA LYS A 34 2.52 0.47 11.36
C LYS A 34 2.21 0.76 12.82
N ILE A 35 2.42 2.00 13.28
CA ILE A 35 2.13 2.41 14.65
C ILE A 35 0.63 2.32 14.95
N PHE A 36 -0.20 2.89 14.09
CA PHE A 36 -1.64 2.99 14.35
C PHE A 36 -2.41 1.69 14.14
N PHE A 37 -2.01 0.88 13.17
CA PHE A 37 -2.72 -0.37 12.87
C PHE A 37 -2.07 -1.61 13.47
N ASN A 38 -0.85 -1.50 14.00
CA ASN A 38 -0.11 -2.60 14.65
C ASN A 38 0.01 -3.88 13.79
N TYR A 39 0.15 -3.71 12.47
CA TYR A 39 0.35 -4.84 11.56
C TYR A 39 1.84 -5.11 11.30
N LYS A 40 2.17 -6.36 11.06
CA LYS A 40 3.56 -6.82 10.84
C LYS A 40 4.08 -6.64 9.41
N ILE A 41 3.34 -5.96 8.54
CA ILE A 41 3.77 -5.67 7.18
C ILE A 41 4.54 -4.36 7.10
N LEU A 42 5.37 -4.20 6.08
CA LEU A 42 6.22 -3.01 5.90
C LEU A 42 5.74 -2.11 4.76
N ASP A 43 5.08 -2.66 3.74
CA ASP A 43 4.62 -1.90 2.57
C ASP A 43 3.10 -1.98 2.43
N PHE A 44 2.41 -0.93 2.88
CA PHE A 44 0.95 -0.82 2.81
C PHE A 44 0.45 -0.23 1.49
N THR A 45 1.30 0.46 0.75
CA THR A 45 0.87 1.29 -0.39
C THR A 45 1.20 0.71 -1.76
N PHE A 46 2.02 -0.32 -1.81
CA PHE A 46 2.33 -0.99 -3.07
C PHE A 46 1.19 -1.92 -3.48
N ALA A 47 0.59 -1.65 -4.64
CA ALA A 47 -0.65 -2.29 -5.06
C ALA A 47 -0.49 -3.68 -5.70
N TYR A 48 0.73 -4.17 -5.85
CA TYR A 48 0.99 -5.47 -6.48
C TYR A 48 0.65 -6.62 -5.52
N ARG A 49 -0.58 -7.13 -5.63
CA ARG A 49 -1.14 -8.10 -4.67
C ARG A 49 -2.03 -9.13 -5.32
N ILE A 50 -2.11 -10.29 -4.69
CA ILE A 50 -3.05 -11.35 -5.01
C ILE A 50 -4.03 -11.50 -3.83
N TYR A 51 -5.32 -11.47 -4.12
CA TYR A 51 -6.39 -11.56 -3.14
C TYR A 51 -7.17 -12.85 -3.28
N PRO A 52 -7.54 -13.52 -2.18
CA PRO A 52 -8.59 -14.53 -2.22
C PRO A 52 -9.90 -13.87 -2.67
N LYS A 53 -10.69 -14.56 -3.49
CA LYS A 53 -11.95 -14.02 -4.03
C LYS A 53 -12.88 -13.43 -2.95
N LYS A 54 -12.87 -13.98 -1.76
CA LYS A 54 -13.71 -13.53 -0.65
C LYS A 54 -13.16 -12.34 0.14
N ALA A 55 -11.92 -11.93 -0.07
CA ALA A 55 -11.28 -10.85 0.69
C ALA A 55 -12.04 -9.52 0.59
N LEU A 56 -12.50 -9.20 -0.61
CA LEU A 56 -13.24 -7.97 -0.90
C LEU A 56 -14.74 -8.22 -1.17
N LYS A 57 -15.23 -9.46 -0.97
CA LYS A 57 -16.64 -9.78 -1.15
C LYS A 57 -17.49 -8.92 -0.20
N ASN A 58 -18.54 -8.32 -0.74
CA ASN A 58 -19.47 -7.44 -0.03
C ASN A 58 -18.80 -6.17 0.57
N TYR A 59 -17.60 -5.81 0.09
CA TYR A 59 -16.98 -4.56 0.44
C TYR A 59 -17.11 -3.57 -0.73
N ARG A 60 -17.70 -2.41 -0.48
CA ARG A 60 -17.79 -1.34 -1.47
C ARG A 60 -16.56 -0.45 -1.35
N ILE A 61 -15.70 -0.52 -2.35
CA ILE A 61 -14.51 0.32 -2.45
C ILE A 61 -14.95 1.78 -2.66
N LYS A 62 -14.36 2.69 -1.92
CA LYS A 62 -14.69 4.12 -1.93
C LYS A 62 -13.63 4.97 -2.62
N GLU A 63 -12.37 4.52 -2.63
CA GLU A 63 -11.28 5.26 -3.24
C GLU A 63 -11.03 4.82 -4.68
N LEU A 64 -10.97 5.79 -5.58
CA LEU A 64 -10.70 5.57 -7.01
C LEU A 64 -9.27 5.97 -7.42
N ARG A 65 -8.50 6.57 -6.51
CA ARG A 65 -7.14 7.02 -6.73
C ARG A 65 -6.13 6.15 -5.97
N HIS A 66 -4.95 6.66 -5.70
CA HIS A 66 -3.87 5.91 -5.06
C HIS A 66 -4.25 5.32 -3.69
N GLY A 67 -5.16 5.94 -2.96
CA GLY A 67 -5.70 5.40 -1.71
C GLY A 67 -6.40 4.04 -1.87
N PHE A 68 -6.81 3.68 -3.08
CA PHE A 68 -7.32 2.35 -3.42
C PHE A 68 -6.38 1.22 -2.96
N ALA A 69 -5.07 1.39 -3.16
CA ALA A 69 -4.08 0.39 -2.76
C ALA A 69 -4.08 0.14 -1.25
N LEU A 70 -4.25 1.20 -0.46
CA LEU A 70 -4.33 1.10 0.99
C LEU A 70 -5.69 0.56 1.45
N GLU A 71 -6.78 1.05 0.87
CA GLU A 71 -8.14 0.63 1.21
C GLU A 71 -8.36 -0.86 0.98
N THR A 72 -7.94 -1.37 -0.17
CA THR A 72 -8.09 -2.80 -0.52
C THR A 72 -7.22 -3.72 0.33
N LEU A 73 -6.21 -3.20 1.01
CA LEU A 73 -5.43 -3.95 1.99
C LEU A 73 -6.07 -3.90 3.38
N LEU A 74 -6.38 -2.71 3.88
CA LEU A 74 -6.88 -2.54 5.26
C LEU A 74 -8.27 -3.16 5.46
N ALA A 75 -9.15 -3.08 4.46
CA ALA A 75 -10.50 -3.61 4.57
C ALA A 75 -10.53 -5.13 4.88
N PRO A 76 -9.85 -6.00 4.11
CA PRO A 76 -9.81 -7.42 4.46
C PRO A 76 -8.98 -7.71 5.71
N MET A 77 -7.91 -6.95 5.98
CA MET A 77 -7.14 -7.14 7.23
C MET A 77 -8.00 -6.89 8.46
N LYS A 78 -8.86 -5.88 8.45
CA LYS A 78 -9.83 -5.66 9.52
C LYS A 78 -10.87 -6.79 9.66
N LYS A 79 -11.08 -7.57 8.61
CA LYS A 79 -11.92 -8.79 8.65
C LYS A 79 -11.15 -10.05 9.06
N GLY A 80 -9.89 -9.91 9.48
CA GLY A 80 -9.07 -11.02 9.95
C GLY A 80 -8.28 -11.76 8.86
N PHE A 81 -8.20 -11.22 7.64
CA PHE A 81 -7.32 -11.80 6.62
C PHE A 81 -5.86 -11.54 6.97
N SER A 82 -5.04 -12.57 6.89
CA SER A 82 -3.59 -12.46 7.03
C SER A 82 -2.94 -11.97 5.74
N VAL A 83 -1.72 -11.45 5.85
CA VAL A 83 -0.93 -11.01 4.70
C VAL A 83 0.43 -11.69 4.74
N ILE A 84 0.82 -12.29 3.62
CA ILE A 84 2.17 -12.78 3.38
C ILE A 84 2.84 -11.81 2.42
N THR A 85 4.07 -11.40 2.72
CA THR A 85 4.83 -10.47 1.91
C THR A 85 5.94 -11.14 1.15
N LEU A 86 6.16 -10.73 -0.10
CA LEU A 86 7.23 -11.19 -0.95
C LEU A 86 8.09 -9.99 -1.37
N PRO A 87 9.43 -10.13 -1.43
CA PRO A 87 10.29 -9.04 -1.83
C PRO A 87 10.01 -8.61 -3.28
N ALA A 88 9.98 -7.31 -3.50
CA ALA A 88 9.76 -6.72 -4.82
C ALA A 88 10.70 -5.54 -5.03
N LYS A 89 10.92 -5.20 -6.30
CA LYS A 89 11.71 -4.04 -6.72
C LYS A 89 10.83 -3.09 -7.51
N TRP A 90 10.84 -1.83 -7.14
CA TRP A 90 10.27 -0.78 -7.95
C TRP A 90 11.32 -0.28 -8.95
N LYS A 91 10.92 -0.12 -10.21
CA LYS A 91 11.77 0.45 -11.25
C LYS A 91 11.11 1.70 -11.81
N LYS A 92 11.92 2.73 -12.08
CA LYS A 92 11.46 3.92 -12.78
C LYS A 92 10.89 3.55 -14.15
N ARG A 93 9.78 4.18 -14.53
CA ARG A 93 9.18 4.00 -15.86
C ARG A 93 10.16 4.44 -16.95
N VAL A 94 10.27 3.64 -18.01
CA VAL A 94 11.02 4.00 -19.21
C VAL A 94 10.21 5.01 -20.03
N GLU A 95 8.88 4.85 -20.07
CA GLU A 95 7.95 5.73 -20.80
C GLU A 95 6.85 6.21 -19.87
N GLY A 96 6.34 7.41 -20.16
CA GLY A 96 5.26 8.05 -19.42
C GLY A 96 5.72 8.67 -18.10
N ASN A 97 4.82 9.44 -17.50
CA ASN A 97 5.04 10.15 -16.25
C ASN A 97 4.23 9.54 -15.10
N SER A 98 4.71 9.74 -13.88
CA SER A 98 3.94 9.38 -12.68
C SER A 98 2.70 10.27 -12.56
N SER A 99 1.54 9.67 -12.29
CA SER A 99 0.29 10.38 -12.03
C SER A 99 0.09 10.77 -10.56
N ILE A 100 1.12 10.67 -9.73
CA ILE A 100 1.05 11.04 -8.31
C ILE A 100 0.92 12.56 -8.18
N THR A 101 -0.16 12.99 -7.53
CA THR A 101 -0.47 14.39 -7.25
C THR A 101 -0.73 14.58 -5.76
N ILE A 102 -0.88 15.83 -5.31
CA ILE A 102 -1.31 16.15 -3.93
C ILE A 102 -2.61 15.43 -3.58
N GLU A 103 -3.55 15.32 -4.53
CA GLU A 103 -4.80 14.59 -4.33
C GLU A 103 -4.58 13.10 -4.05
N SER A 104 -3.54 12.50 -4.61
CA SER A 104 -3.16 11.12 -4.30
C SER A 104 -2.78 10.95 -2.81
N TYR A 105 -2.00 11.88 -2.27
CA TYR A 105 -1.64 11.88 -0.84
C TYR A 105 -2.87 12.10 0.05
N ILE A 106 -3.76 13.02 -0.33
CA ILE A 106 -5.04 13.25 0.37
C ILE A 106 -5.89 11.98 0.37
N SER A 107 -5.92 11.25 -0.75
CA SER A 107 -6.60 9.96 -0.87
C SER A 107 -6.08 8.94 0.16
N TYR A 108 -4.77 8.83 0.32
CA TYR A 108 -4.17 7.98 1.36
C TYR A 108 -4.58 8.40 2.78
N LEU A 109 -4.58 9.70 3.06
CA LEU A 109 -4.99 10.22 4.37
C LEU A 109 -6.47 9.96 4.65
N ARG A 110 -7.36 10.11 3.66
CA ARG A 110 -8.77 9.76 3.81
C ARG A 110 -8.95 8.30 4.21
N VAL A 111 -8.25 7.40 3.55
CA VAL A 111 -8.28 5.98 3.89
C VAL A 111 -7.74 5.75 5.30
N PHE A 112 -6.60 6.34 5.62
CA PHE A 112 -6.01 6.24 6.96
C PHE A 112 -7.01 6.58 8.05
N PHE A 113 -7.65 7.75 7.97
CA PHE A 113 -8.62 8.18 8.97
C PHE A 113 -9.90 7.34 8.98
N ARG A 114 -10.33 6.82 7.83
CA ARG A 114 -11.51 5.95 7.75
C ARG A 114 -11.30 4.63 8.48
N PHE A 115 -10.10 4.09 8.47
CA PHE A 115 -9.80 2.81 9.11
C PHE A 115 -9.22 2.94 10.52
N LEU A 116 -8.88 4.16 10.93
CA LEU A 116 -8.39 4.43 12.27
C LEU A 116 -9.50 4.19 13.31
#